data_8e979cd29358730f8a408a033662ffaf
#
_entry.id   8e979cd29358730f8a408a033662ffaf
#
_cell.length_a   1.000
_cell.length_b   1.000
_cell.length_c   1.000
_cell.angle_alpha   90.00
_cell.angle_beta   90.00
_cell.angle_gamma   90.00
#
_symmetry.space_group_name_H-M   'P 1'
#
loop_
_entity.id
_entity.type
_entity.pdbx_description
1 polymer ?
#
loop_
_entity_poly.entity_id
_entity_poly.type
_entity_poly.pdbx_seq_one_letter_code
_entity_poly.pdbx_strand_id
1 'polypeptide(L)'
;MSVVKITVGGAMEDEAARQFVDAWHRAERGDSFHERHLAFESWDALARVLTGKRMELLRYVRRHNVASVRALAKALERDYSNVHADVQALAAAGLLDTARGGVHADYNAIETKIAI
;
A
#
# COMPACT_ATOMS: atom_id res chain seq x y z
N MET A 1 -10.65 -10.80 4.25
CA MET A 1 -9.27 -10.63 3.79
C MET A 1 -9.13 -9.30 3.07
N SER A 2 -8.07 -8.56 3.35
CA SER A 2 -7.85 -7.25 2.72
C SER A 2 -6.63 -7.33 1.79
N VAL A 3 -6.80 -6.79 0.58
CA VAL A 3 -5.76 -6.83 -0.45
C VAL A 3 -5.62 -5.45 -1.08
N VAL A 4 -4.38 -5.05 -1.35
CA VAL A 4 -4.09 -3.88 -2.18
C VAL A 4 -3.73 -4.39 -3.58
N LYS A 5 -4.47 -3.93 -4.57
CA LYS A 5 -4.21 -4.27 -5.97
C LYS A 5 -3.55 -3.09 -6.66
N ILE A 6 -2.41 -3.35 -7.28
CA ILE A 6 -1.63 -2.33 -7.98
C ILE A 6 -1.64 -2.64 -9.48
N THR A 7 -2.05 -1.67 -10.27
CA THR A 7 -1.99 -1.74 -11.73
C THR A 7 -0.86 -0.84 -12.22
N VAL A 8 -0.03 -1.35 -13.11
CA VAL A 8 1.14 -0.63 -13.63
C VAL A 8 1.04 -0.53 -15.14
N GLY A 9 1.07 0.70 -15.65
CA GLY A 9 1.06 0.98 -17.09
C GLY A 9 -0.29 0.69 -17.75
N GLY A 10 -0.25 0.59 -19.08
CA GLY A 10 -1.43 0.28 -19.88
C GLY A 10 -2.47 1.40 -19.92
N ALA A 11 -3.72 1.04 -20.22
CA ALA A 11 -4.85 1.96 -20.26
C ALA A 11 -5.41 2.15 -18.84
N MET A 12 -4.79 3.02 -18.06
CA MET A 12 -5.12 3.23 -16.65
C MET A 12 -6.58 3.60 -16.42
N GLU A 13 -7.15 4.44 -17.28
CA GLU A 13 -8.56 4.86 -17.16
C GLU A 13 -9.52 3.70 -17.31
N ASP A 14 -9.31 2.86 -18.31
CA ASP A 14 -10.15 1.69 -18.56
C ASP A 14 -10.03 0.68 -17.43
N GLU A 15 -8.82 0.45 -16.93
CA GLU A 15 -8.59 -0.47 -15.82
C GLU A 15 -9.24 0.05 -14.54
N ALA A 16 -9.12 1.34 -14.26
CA ALA A 16 -9.75 1.94 -13.09
C ALA A 16 -11.27 1.80 -13.13
N ALA A 17 -11.86 2.01 -14.31
CA ALA A 17 -13.31 1.85 -14.48
C ALA A 17 -13.75 0.40 -14.26
N ARG A 18 -13.01 -0.56 -14.80
CA ARG A 18 -13.31 -1.98 -14.59
C ARG A 18 -13.21 -2.37 -13.12
N GLN A 19 -12.18 -1.90 -12.43
CA GLN A 19 -11.99 -2.18 -11.02
C GLN A 19 -13.14 -1.61 -10.20
N PHE A 20 -13.60 -0.41 -10.52
CA PHE A 20 -14.74 0.22 -9.84
C PHE A 20 -16.01 -0.63 -10.02
N VAL A 21 -16.30 -1.06 -11.25
CA VAL A 21 -17.49 -1.87 -11.54
C VAL A 21 -17.43 -3.22 -10.81
N ASP A 22 -16.26 -3.87 -10.81
CA ASP A 22 -16.08 -5.14 -10.11
C ASP A 22 -16.30 -4.98 -8.60
N ALA A 23 -15.79 -3.90 -8.02
CA ALA A 23 -15.98 -3.62 -6.59
C ALA A 23 -17.46 -3.38 -6.27
N TRP A 24 -18.16 -2.65 -7.13
CA TRP A 24 -19.59 -2.42 -7.00
C TRP A 24 -20.39 -3.74 -7.00
N HIS A 25 -20.09 -4.61 -7.97
CA HIS A 25 -20.77 -5.90 -8.09
C HIS A 25 -20.51 -6.78 -6.87
N ARG A 26 -19.30 -6.75 -6.32
CA ARG A 26 -18.99 -7.50 -5.09
C ARG A 26 -19.76 -6.95 -3.89
N ALA A 27 -19.87 -5.66 -3.76
CA ALA A 27 -20.64 -5.04 -2.69
C ALA A 27 -22.11 -5.43 -2.77
N GLU A 28 -22.68 -5.47 -4.00
CA GLU A 28 -24.05 -5.90 -4.20
C GLU A 28 -24.30 -7.36 -3.79
N ARG A 29 -23.30 -8.23 -3.99
CA ARG A 29 -23.38 -9.63 -3.58
C ARG A 29 -23.18 -9.84 -2.09
N GLY A 30 -22.83 -8.80 -1.34
CA GLY A 30 -22.59 -8.90 0.09
C GLY A 30 -21.26 -9.55 0.45
N ASP A 31 -20.29 -9.54 -0.46
CA ASP A 31 -18.95 -10.06 -0.19
C ASP A 31 -18.26 -9.22 0.89
N SER A 32 -17.65 -9.89 1.87
CA SER A 32 -16.92 -9.23 2.95
C SER A 32 -15.46 -8.92 2.59
N PHE A 33 -15.10 -9.07 1.34
CA PHE A 33 -13.76 -8.89 0.83
C PHE A 33 -13.46 -7.41 0.62
N HIS A 34 -12.36 -6.92 1.20
CA HIS A 34 -11.95 -5.52 1.08
C HIS A 34 -10.79 -5.41 0.10
N GLU A 35 -10.98 -4.61 -0.95
CA GLU A 35 -9.94 -4.31 -1.91
C GLU A 35 -9.68 -2.81 -1.97
N ARG A 36 -8.42 -2.45 -2.12
CA ARG A 36 -7.99 -1.11 -2.43
C ARG A 36 -7.21 -1.16 -3.74
N HIS A 37 -7.47 -0.20 -4.63
CA HIS A 37 -6.84 -0.17 -5.94
C HIS A 37 -5.93 1.03 -6.06
N LEU A 38 -4.69 0.79 -6.45
CA LEU A 38 -3.70 1.82 -6.70
C LEU A 38 -3.20 1.68 -8.14
N ALA A 39 -2.92 2.78 -8.79
CA ALA A 39 -2.43 2.78 -10.16
C ALA A 39 -1.10 3.54 -10.22
N PHE A 40 -0.13 2.95 -10.90
CA PHE A 40 1.17 3.57 -11.16
C PHE A 40 1.36 3.69 -12.66
N GLU A 41 1.91 4.81 -13.08
CA GLU A 41 2.10 5.11 -14.49
C GLU A 41 3.06 4.15 -15.18
N SER A 42 4.10 3.72 -14.46
CA SER A 42 5.14 2.84 -14.99
C SER A 42 5.71 1.96 -13.91
N TRP A 43 6.43 0.90 -14.33
CA TRP A 43 7.18 0.07 -13.40
C TRP A 43 8.22 0.88 -12.62
N ASP A 44 8.90 1.82 -13.28
CA ASP A 44 9.87 2.67 -12.60
C ASP A 44 9.25 3.48 -11.47
N ALA A 45 8.04 4.00 -11.68
CA ALA A 45 7.32 4.74 -10.64
C ALA A 45 7.04 3.84 -9.43
N LEU A 46 6.56 2.62 -9.66
CA LEU A 46 6.31 1.66 -8.58
C LEU A 46 7.61 1.26 -7.88
N ALA A 47 8.67 0.99 -8.64
CA ALA A 47 9.95 0.57 -8.09
C ALA A 47 10.59 1.63 -7.19
N ARG A 48 10.35 2.91 -7.48
CA ARG A 48 10.83 4.00 -6.63
C ARG A 48 10.12 4.05 -5.29
N VAL A 49 8.90 3.57 -5.21
CA VAL A 49 8.10 3.55 -3.99
C VAL A 49 8.34 2.26 -3.20
N LEU A 50 8.27 1.11 -3.85
CA LEU A 50 8.41 -0.19 -3.19
C LEU A 50 9.84 -0.72 -3.30
N THR A 51 10.72 -0.22 -2.45
CA THR A 51 12.08 -0.73 -2.31
C THR A 51 12.09 -1.89 -1.33
N GLY A 52 13.20 -2.65 -1.30
CA GLY A 52 13.36 -3.75 -0.34
C GLY A 52 13.21 -3.30 1.11
N LYS A 53 13.79 -2.16 1.46
CA LYS A 53 13.69 -1.62 2.82
C LYS A 53 12.26 -1.20 3.17
N ARG A 54 11.53 -0.66 2.23
CA ARG A 54 10.13 -0.28 2.44
C ARG A 54 9.24 -1.51 2.54
N MET A 55 9.53 -2.58 1.82
CA MET A 55 8.82 -3.84 1.97
C MET A 55 9.01 -4.44 3.37
N GLU A 56 10.23 -4.40 3.90
CA GLU A 56 10.51 -4.85 5.26
C GLU A 56 9.72 -4.01 6.28
N LEU A 57 9.69 -2.70 6.08
CA LEU A 57 8.94 -1.78 6.93
C LEU A 57 7.45 -2.12 6.91
N LEU A 58 6.88 -2.34 5.74
CA LEU A 58 5.46 -2.70 5.61
C LEU A 58 5.14 -4.00 6.34
N ARG A 59 5.99 -5.02 6.22
CA ARG A 59 5.81 -6.29 6.93
C ARG A 59 5.83 -6.11 8.43
N TYR A 60 6.74 -5.29 8.94
CA TYR A 60 6.81 -5.00 10.37
C TYR A 60 5.54 -4.29 10.84
N VAL A 61 5.12 -3.24 10.14
CA VAL A 61 3.94 -2.46 10.49
C VAL A 61 2.67 -3.34 10.47
N ARG A 62 2.58 -4.26 9.52
CA ARG A 62 1.43 -5.18 9.45
C ARG A 62 1.33 -6.08 10.67
N ARG A 63 2.46 -6.50 11.20
CA ARG A 63 2.53 -7.51 12.27
C ARG A 63 2.58 -6.93 13.68
N HIS A 64 2.78 -5.63 13.83
CA HIS A 64 2.99 -4.99 15.13
C HIS A 64 2.16 -3.72 15.24
N ASN A 65 1.80 -3.37 16.48
CA ASN A 65 1.22 -2.06 16.75
C ASN A 65 2.34 -1.03 16.79
N VAL A 66 2.27 -0.02 15.92
CA VAL A 66 3.29 1.02 15.81
C VAL A 66 2.69 2.34 16.24
N ALA A 67 3.16 2.85 17.37
CA ALA A 67 2.60 4.07 17.98
C ALA A 67 3.08 5.34 17.30
N SER A 68 4.28 5.33 16.69
CA SER A 68 4.87 6.51 16.08
C SER A 68 5.97 6.12 15.11
N VAL A 69 6.35 7.05 14.24
CA VAL A 69 7.49 6.85 13.35
C VAL A 69 8.79 6.68 14.15
N ARG A 70 8.92 7.41 15.25
CA ARG A 70 10.10 7.29 16.11
C ARG A 70 10.20 5.89 16.71
N ALA A 71 9.08 5.34 17.19
CA ALA A 71 9.06 3.98 17.72
C ALA A 71 9.39 2.96 16.63
N LEU A 72 8.91 3.19 15.41
CA LEU A 72 9.20 2.32 14.26
C LEU A 72 10.68 2.32 13.93
N ALA A 73 11.30 3.50 13.87
CA ALA A 73 12.73 3.62 13.59
C ALA A 73 13.56 2.87 14.62
N LYS A 74 13.20 3.00 15.90
CA LYS A 74 13.87 2.30 16.99
C LYS A 74 13.72 0.78 16.84
N ALA A 75 12.51 0.31 16.54
CA ALA A 75 12.25 -1.12 16.38
C ALA A 75 13.00 -1.72 15.20
N LEU A 76 13.14 -0.99 14.11
CA LEU A 76 13.86 -1.42 12.92
C LEU A 76 15.37 -1.19 13.01
N GLU A 77 15.85 -0.54 14.08
CA GLU A 77 17.26 -0.17 14.26
C GLU A 77 17.77 0.64 13.08
N ARG A 78 16.98 1.65 12.67
CA ARG A 78 17.28 2.50 11.53
C ARG A 78 17.23 3.96 11.92
N ASP A 79 17.91 4.78 11.14
CA ASP A 79 17.89 6.23 11.30
C ASP A 79 16.47 6.78 11.15
N TYR A 80 16.07 7.65 12.09
CA TYR A 80 14.72 8.24 12.11
C TYR A 80 14.39 8.96 10.81
N SER A 81 15.32 9.78 10.28
CA SER A 81 15.06 10.56 9.06
C SER A 81 14.76 9.66 7.88
N ASN A 82 15.47 8.56 7.75
CA ASN A 82 15.27 7.61 6.66
C ASN A 82 13.93 6.88 6.80
N VAL A 83 13.60 6.45 8.02
CA VAL A 83 12.31 5.80 8.27
C VAL A 83 11.16 6.78 8.07
N HIS A 84 11.30 8.01 8.51
CA HIS A 84 10.29 9.05 8.30
C HIS A 84 10.04 9.27 6.80
N ALA A 85 11.11 9.37 6.00
CA ALA A 85 10.98 9.50 4.54
C ALA A 85 10.28 8.31 3.92
N ASP A 86 10.60 7.09 4.35
CA ASP A 86 9.96 5.88 3.86
C ASP A 86 8.46 5.87 4.20
N VAL A 87 8.10 6.22 5.43
CA VAL A 87 6.70 6.28 5.87
C VAL A 87 5.94 7.32 5.05
N GLN A 88 6.52 8.50 4.83
CA GLN A 88 5.88 9.55 4.03
C GLN A 88 5.65 9.10 2.59
N ALA A 89 6.63 8.47 1.97
CA ALA A 89 6.49 7.98 0.61
C ALA A 89 5.42 6.89 0.49
N LEU A 90 5.39 5.96 1.43
CA LEU A 90 4.39 4.88 1.44
C LEU A 90 2.99 5.41 1.74
N ALA A 91 2.86 6.37 2.64
CA ALA A 91 1.57 7.00 2.95
C ALA A 91 1.04 7.79 1.75
N ALA A 92 1.90 8.54 1.08
CA ALA A 92 1.52 9.30 -0.11
C ALA A 92 1.05 8.37 -1.24
N ALA A 93 1.62 7.18 -1.34
CA ALA A 93 1.21 6.19 -2.34
C ALA A 93 -0.04 5.40 -1.96
N GLY A 94 -0.56 5.58 -0.75
CA GLY A 94 -1.73 4.85 -0.28
C GLY A 94 -1.45 3.50 0.35
N LEU A 95 -0.18 3.22 0.68
CA LEU A 95 0.25 1.92 1.23
C LEU A 95 0.40 1.92 2.75
N LEU A 96 0.36 3.07 3.38
CA LEU A 96 0.34 3.21 4.84
C LEU A 96 -0.71 4.23 5.25
N ASP A 97 -1.28 4.02 6.42
CA ASP A 97 -2.22 4.94 7.05
C ASP A 97 -1.57 5.52 8.32
N THR A 98 -1.51 6.85 8.39
CA THR A 98 -0.99 7.56 9.55
C THR A 98 -2.05 8.47 10.19
N ALA A 99 -3.26 8.51 9.64
CA ALA A 99 -4.30 9.47 10.05
C ALA A 99 -4.92 9.16 11.41
N ARG A 100 -4.85 7.90 11.88
CA ARG A 100 -5.48 7.45 13.12
C ARG A 100 -4.53 7.45 14.31
N GLY A 101 -3.42 8.16 14.21
CA GLY A 101 -2.33 8.04 15.17
C GLY A 101 -1.58 6.73 14.99
N GLY A 102 -0.26 6.75 15.09
CA GLY A 102 0.56 5.60 14.80
C GLY A 102 0.71 5.35 13.30
N VAL A 103 1.18 4.17 12.96
CA VAL A 103 1.42 3.76 11.57
C VAL A 103 0.73 2.42 11.35
N HIS A 104 -0.11 2.33 10.33
CA HIS A 104 -0.94 1.15 10.08
C HIS A 104 -0.86 0.67 8.63
N ALA A 105 -0.88 -0.64 8.46
CA ALA A 105 -1.01 -1.29 7.15
C ALA A 105 -2.11 -2.35 7.26
N ASP A 106 -3.34 -1.97 6.94
CA ASP A 106 -4.52 -2.80 7.16
C ASP A 106 -4.84 -3.70 5.96
N TYR A 107 -3.85 -4.45 5.50
CA TYR A 107 -4.03 -5.38 4.39
C TYR A 107 -3.06 -6.55 4.53
N ASN A 108 -3.43 -7.69 3.93
CA ASN A 108 -2.67 -8.93 4.05
C ASN A 108 -1.76 -9.21 2.85
N ALA A 109 -2.05 -8.62 1.71
CA ALA A 109 -1.30 -8.89 0.48
C ALA A 109 -1.33 -7.70 -0.47
N ILE A 110 -0.30 -7.62 -1.29
CA ILE A 110 -0.23 -6.70 -2.43
C ILE A 110 -0.19 -7.57 -3.69
N GLU A 111 -1.14 -7.34 -4.59
CA GLU A 111 -1.17 -7.99 -5.89
C GLU A 111 -0.84 -6.96 -6.96
N THR A 112 0.06 -7.27 -7.86
CA THR A 112 0.49 -6.36 -8.91
C THR A 112 0.17 -6.92 -10.28
N LYS A 113 -0.49 -6.11 -11.10
CA LYS A 113 -0.76 -6.43 -12.50
C LYS A 113 -0.01 -5.46 -13.39
N ILE A 114 0.89 -5.97 -14.20
CA ILE A 114 1.73 -5.17 -15.08
C ILE A 114 1.24 -5.35 -16.52
N ALA A 115 0.80 -4.27 -17.15
CA ALA A 115 0.40 -4.31 -18.55
C ALA A 115 1.65 -4.33 -19.45
N ILE A 116 1.63 -5.16 -20.46
CA ILE A 116 2.73 -5.27 -21.43
C ILE A 116 2.37 -4.60 -22.76
#